data_a288721da3c8a765d3151610b81b0706
#
_entry.id   a288721da3c8a765d3151610b81b0706
#
_cell.length_a   1.000
_cell.length_b   1.000
_cell.length_c   1.000
_cell.angle_alpha   90.00
_cell.angle_beta   90.00
_cell.angle_gamma   90.00
#
_symmetry.space_group_name_H-M   'P 1'
#
loop_
_entity.id
_entity.type
_entity.pdbx_description
1 polymer ?
#
loop_
_entity_poly.entity_id
_entity_poly.type
_entity_poly.pdbx_seq_one_letter_code
_entity_poly.pdbx_strand_id
1 'polypeptide(L)'
;VNLENFKPGSRVVILGSGDIGLIMARRLTLEGIKVVGVYELMPYANGLYRNIKNCLDDFGIPLHLSTTVTKIVGSKRVQAVEVSAVDENLKPIPGTEEIIPCDTVLLSIGLIPENELSKKAGIELNPVTNGPKVDNALETSVKGIFACGNVLHVHDLVDQVTKEAEDAGTYAAEYAAECAAAQQADAAVSTDVETAAE
;
A
#
# COMPACT_ATOMS: atom_id res chain seq x y z
N VAL A 1 -14.73 11.56 7.19
CA VAL A 1 -14.92 12.87 7.82
C VAL A 1 -15.19 13.91 6.75
N ASN A 2 -14.22 14.20 5.87
CA ASN A 2 -14.31 15.33 4.93
C ASN A 2 -15.41 15.21 3.86
N LEU A 3 -15.72 14.02 3.37
CA LEU A 3 -16.70 13.80 2.30
C LEU A 3 -18.10 13.58 2.87
N GLU A 4 -18.21 12.73 3.88
CA GLU A 4 -19.51 12.24 4.39
C GLU A 4 -19.92 12.89 5.71
N ASN A 5 -19.09 13.77 6.25
CA ASN A 5 -19.28 14.41 7.55
C ASN A 5 -19.49 13.41 8.72
N PHE A 6 -19.02 12.17 8.56
CA PHE A 6 -19.06 11.12 9.57
C PHE A 6 -17.79 11.09 10.40
N LYS A 7 -17.91 11.02 11.71
CA LYS A 7 -16.80 10.70 12.60
C LYS A 7 -16.65 9.17 12.70
N PRO A 8 -15.45 8.61 12.48
CA PRO A 8 -15.25 7.16 12.59
C PRO A 8 -15.45 6.63 14.00
N GLY A 9 -15.30 7.49 14.99
CA GLY A 9 -15.50 7.23 16.41
C GLY A 9 -15.09 8.40 17.27
N SER A 10 -15.02 8.17 18.58
CA SER A 10 -14.69 9.19 19.59
C SER A 10 -13.32 8.95 20.23
N ARG A 11 -12.86 7.70 20.24
CA ARG A 11 -11.59 7.25 20.84
C ARG A 11 -10.90 6.30 19.89
N VAL A 12 -9.80 6.75 19.30
CA VAL A 12 -9.10 6.06 18.24
C VAL A 12 -7.74 5.54 18.71
N VAL A 13 -7.45 4.28 18.46
CA VAL A 13 -6.12 3.68 18.51
C VAL A 13 -5.60 3.57 17.08
N ILE A 14 -4.33 3.91 16.85
CA ILE A 14 -3.68 3.78 15.55
C ILE A 14 -2.59 2.70 15.67
N LEU A 15 -2.63 1.70 14.80
CA LEU A 15 -1.60 0.67 14.69
C LEU A 15 -0.71 0.97 13.49
N GLY A 16 0.58 1.13 13.76
CA GLY A 16 1.61 1.52 12.81
C GLY A 16 1.91 3.02 12.82
N SER A 17 3.18 3.37 12.70
CA SER A 17 3.72 4.72 12.77
C SER A 17 4.20 5.25 11.40
N GLY A 18 3.68 4.70 10.30
CA GLY A 18 3.91 5.25 8.97
C GLY A 18 3.34 6.66 8.82
N ASP A 19 3.81 7.43 7.85
CA ASP A 19 3.44 8.84 7.66
C ASP A 19 1.92 9.08 7.62
N ILE A 20 1.18 8.20 6.95
CA ILE A 20 -0.29 8.32 6.88
C ILE A 20 -0.92 8.17 8.26
N GLY A 21 -0.47 7.23 9.09
CA GLY A 21 -0.95 7.05 10.46
C GLY A 21 -0.70 8.29 11.33
N LEU A 22 0.50 8.88 11.22
CA LEU A 22 0.87 10.09 11.94
C LEU A 22 0.03 11.29 11.50
N ILE A 23 -0.14 11.49 10.19
CA ILE A 23 -0.96 12.57 9.63
C ILE A 23 -2.42 12.41 10.05
N MET A 24 -2.95 11.18 10.07
CA MET A 24 -4.32 10.90 10.51
C MET A 24 -4.47 11.10 12.02
N ALA A 25 -3.48 10.79 12.84
CA ALA A 25 -3.50 11.09 14.28
C ALA A 25 -3.75 12.59 14.52
N ARG A 26 -2.96 13.45 13.87
CA ARG A 26 -3.14 14.90 13.91
C ARG A 26 -4.53 15.31 13.38
N ARG A 27 -4.92 14.82 12.20
CA ARG A 27 -6.19 15.20 11.56
C ARG A 27 -7.39 14.87 12.43
N LEU A 28 -7.45 13.66 12.98
CA LEU A 28 -8.55 13.24 13.86
C LEU A 28 -8.62 14.09 15.13
N THR A 29 -7.47 14.45 15.70
CA THR A 29 -7.41 15.32 16.88
C THR A 29 -7.97 16.71 16.57
N LEU A 30 -7.67 17.28 15.39
CA LEU A 30 -8.24 18.55 14.94
C LEU A 30 -9.77 18.49 14.73
N GLU A 31 -10.30 17.32 14.38
CA GLU A 31 -11.75 17.06 14.28
C GLU A 31 -12.41 16.78 15.64
N GLY A 32 -11.69 16.95 16.75
CA GLY A 32 -12.19 16.73 18.10
C GLY A 32 -12.36 15.25 18.46
N ILE A 33 -11.65 14.34 17.81
CA ILE A 33 -11.60 12.92 18.12
C ILE A 33 -10.38 12.67 19.00
N LYS A 34 -10.55 11.92 20.09
CA LYS A 34 -9.43 11.56 20.97
C LYS A 34 -8.61 10.44 20.35
N VAL A 35 -7.40 10.74 19.90
CA VAL A 35 -6.40 9.72 19.59
C VAL A 35 -5.78 9.26 20.90
N VAL A 36 -5.96 7.98 21.23
CA VAL A 36 -5.48 7.39 22.50
C VAL A 36 -3.99 7.16 22.46
N GLY A 37 -3.49 6.71 21.31
CA GLY A 37 -2.07 6.50 21.05
C GLY A 37 -1.83 5.88 19.69
N VAL A 38 -0.57 5.95 19.28
CA VAL A 38 -0.01 5.24 18.12
C VAL A 38 0.85 4.10 18.64
N TYR A 39 0.63 2.90 18.15
CA TYR A 39 1.32 1.68 18.55
C TYR A 39 2.14 1.15 17.39
N GLU A 40 3.43 0.98 17.61
CA GLU A 40 4.39 0.59 16.58
C GLU A 40 5.10 -0.70 16.99
N LEU A 41 5.07 -1.67 16.09
CA LEU A 41 5.71 -2.98 16.28
C LEU A 41 7.24 -2.85 16.40
N MET A 42 7.83 -1.95 15.60
CA MET A 42 9.27 -1.75 15.55
C MET A 42 9.77 -0.91 16.76
N PRO A 43 11.05 -1.04 17.14
CA PRO A 43 11.66 -0.19 18.18
C PRO A 43 11.90 1.25 17.73
N TYR A 44 11.46 1.62 16.55
CA TYR A 44 11.56 2.98 15.98
C TYR A 44 10.31 3.31 15.17
N ALA A 45 10.03 4.60 15.00
CA ALA A 45 8.92 5.06 14.15
C ALA A 45 9.31 4.96 12.66
N ASN A 46 8.39 4.51 11.82
CA ASN A 46 8.59 4.34 10.37
C ASN A 46 8.35 5.64 9.58
N GLY A 47 7.59 6.59 10.14
CA GLY A 47 7.32 7.87 9.49
C GLY A 47 8.47 8.87 9.62
N LEU A 48 8.43 9.91 8.79
CA LEU A 48 9.42 10.98 8.79
C LEU A 48 9.42 11.73 10.13
N TYR A 49 10.59 12.08 10.63
CA TYR A 49 10.76 12.79 11.91
C TYR A 49 9.89 14.06 12.01
N ARG A 50 9.77 14.83 10.92
CA ARG A 50 8.89 16.02 10.87
C ARG A 50 7.42 15.67 11.17
N ASN A 51 6.95 14.50 10.74
CA ASN A 51 5.58 14.06 10.98
C ASN A 51 5.40 13.54 12.40
N ILE A 52 6.41 12.90 13.00
CA ILE A 52 6.39 12.56 14.42
C ILE A 52 6.21 13.83 15.24
N LYS A 53 7.06 14.84 15.01
CA LYS A 53 6.99 16.10 15.73
C LYS A 53 5.65 16.82 15.53
N ASN A 54 5.28 17.09 14.28
CA ASN A 54 4.14 17.94 13.94
C ASN A 54 2.78 17.25 14.13
N CYS A 55 2.75 15.91 14.20
CA CYS A 55 1.51 15.14 14.28
C CYS A 55 1.30 14.45 15.63
N LEU A 56 2.35 14.15 16.38
CA LEU A 56 2.24 13.52 17.67
C LEU A 56 2.69 14.46 18.80
N ASP A 57 3.94 14.93 18.79
CA ASP A 57 4.51 15.73 19.88
C ASP A 57 3.73 17.01 20.10
N ASP A 58 3.45 17.77 19.03
CA ASP A 58 2.71 19.06 19.11
C ASP A 58 1.26 18.87 19.60
N PHE A 59 0.72 17.65 19.52
CA PHE A 59 -0.64 17.31 19.98
C PHE A 59 -0.67 16.46 21.24
N GLY A 60 0.50 16.13 21.81
CA GLY A 60 0.60 15.29 23.01
C GLY A 60 0.06 13.88 22.82
N ILE A 61 0.12 13.34 21.59
CA ILE A 61 -0.32 11.97 21.27
C ILE A 61 0.81 11.00 21.57
N PRO A 62 0.60 10.01 22.46
CA PRO A 62 1.66 9.07 22.83
C PRO A 62 1.99 8.10 21.67
N LEU A 63 3.29 7.85 21.48
CA LEU A 63 3.84 6.83 20.59
C LEU A 63 4.43 5.69 21.43
N HIS A 64 3.89 4.49 21.24
CA HIS A 64 4.33 3.27 21.91
C HIS A 64 5.10 2.40 20.94
N LEU A 65 6.42 2.37 21.08
CA LEU A 65 7.31 1.54 20.27
C LEU A 65 7.41 0.11 20.85
N SER A 66 7.87 -0.83 20.04
CA SER A 66 7.98 -2.26 20.41
C SER A 66 6.67 -2.79 21.01
N THR A 67 5.52 -2.35 20.49
CA THR A 67 4.21 -2.68 21.03
C THR A 67 3.22 -2.91 19.88
N THR A 68 2.41 -3.96 19.98
CA THR A 68 1.43 -4.28 18.96
C THR A 68 0.05 -4.58 19.56
N VAL A 69 -0.99 -4.49 18.69
CA VAL A 69 -2.33 -4.95 19.05
C VAL A 69 -2.42 -6.46 18.85
N THR A 70 -2.70 -7.17 19.92
CA THR A 70 -2.82 -8.64 19.93
C THR A 70 -4.27 -9.10 19.79
N LYS A 71 -5.23 -8.26 20.19
CA LYS A 71 -6.65 -8.59 20.13
C LYS A 71 -7.52 -7.36 19.99
N ILE A 72 -8.59 -7.49 19.22
CA ILE A 72 -9.68 -6.51 19.14
C ILE A 72 -10.86 -7.04 19.94
N VAL A 73 -11.34 -6.23 20.89
CA VAL A 73 -12.46 -6.56 21.77
C VAL A 73 -13.72 -5.84 21.29
N GLY A 74 -14.81 -6.57 21.18
CA GLY A 74 -16.11 -6.07 20.73
C GLY A 74 -16.78 -7.05 19.77
N SER A 75 -18.08 -6.92 19.54
CA SER A 75 -18.83 -7.78 18.64
C SER A 75 -19.39 -7.04 17.42
N LYS A 76 -20.19 -6.00 17.62
CA LYS A 76 -20.74 -5.15 16.54
C LYS A 76 -19.85 -3.96 16.24
N ARG A 77 -19.13 -3.49 17.23
CA ARG A 77 -18.19 -2.38 17.17
C ARG A 77 -17.04 -2.64 18.13
N VAL A 78 -15.87 -2.11 17.83
CA VAL A 78 -14.72 -2.11 18.72
C VAL A 78 -15.08 -1.42 20.04
N GLN A 79 -14.72 -2.02 21.17
CA GLN A 79 -14.90 -1.49 22.52
C GLN A 79 -13.54 -1.29 23.20
N ALA A 80 -12.55 -2.07 22.82
CA ALA A 80 -11.18 -1.96 23.29
C ALA A 80 -10.24 -2.71 22.34
N VAL A 81 -8.95 -2.48 22.49
CA VAL A 81 -7.89 -3.36 21.99
C VAL A 81 -7.07 -3.87 23.15
N GLU A 82 -6.52 -5.05 23.01
CA GLU A 82 -5.45 -5.56 23.83
C GLU A 82 -4.14 -5.27 23.12
N VAL A 83 -3.21 -4.63 23.80
CA VAL A 83 -1.87 -4.37 23.29
C VAL A 83 -0.86 -5.14 24.13
N SER A 84 0.28 -5.51 23.55
CA SER A 84 1.36 -6.19 24.25
C SER A 84 2.71 -5.66 23.76
N ALA A 85 3.68 -5.57 24.65
CA ALA A 85 5.06 -5.38 24.24
C ALA A 85 5.54 -6.57 23.40
N VAL A 86 6.51 -6.34 22.51
CA VAL A 86 7.11 -7.39 21.69
C VAL A 86 8.59 -7.55 21.97
N ASP A 87 9.08 -8.77 21.78
CA ASP A 87 10.49 -9.12 21.89
C ASP A 87 11.28 -8.75 20.61
N GLU A 88 12.57 -9.07 20.58
CA GLU A 88 13.46 -8.83 19.43
C GLU A 88 13.04 -9.58 18.16
N ASN A 89 12.25 -10.65 18.31
CA ASN A 89 11.67 -11.41 17.20
C ASN A 89 10.27 -10.93 16.80
N LEU A 90 9.84 -9.77 17.29
CA LEU A 90 8.54 -9.13 17.08
C LEU A 90 7.36 -10.00 17.58
N LYS A 91 7.59 -10.85 18.59
CA LYS A 91 6.56 -11.68 19.19
C LYS A 91 6.05 -11.05 20.47
N PRO A 92 4.72 -11.05 20.70
CA PRO A 92 4.15 -10.56 21.95
C PRO A 92 4.74 -11.25 23.18
N ILE A 93 5.11 -10.46 24.18
CA ILE A 93 5.68 -10.94 25.46
C ILE A 93 4.51 -11.24 26.40
N PRO A 94 4.32 -12.49 26.84
CA PRO A 94 3.26 -12.85 27.78
C PRO A 94 3.39 -12.09 29.11
N GLY A 95 2.26 -11.62 29.64
CA GLY A 95 2.21 -10.86 30.90
C GLY A 95 2.41 -9.35 30.74
N THR A 96 2.52 -8.85 29.50
CA THR A 96 2.61 -7.42 29.20
C THR A 96 1.32 -6.86 28.57
N GLU A 97 0.27 -7.70 28.54
CA GLU A 97 -1.02 -7.34 27.93
C GLU A 97 -1.70 -6.22 28.70
N GLU A 98 -2.12 -5.20 27.97
CA GLU A 98 -2.90 -4.07 28.48
C GLU A 98 -4.15 -3.86 27.64
N ILE A 99 -5.30 -3.62 28.31
CA ILE A 99 -6.56 -3.33 27.63
C ILE A 99 -6.73 -1.81 27.49
N ILE A 100 -6.76 -1.36 26.24
CA ILE A 100 -6.93 0.05 25.87
C ILE A 100 -8.36 0.29 25.38
N PRO A 101 -9.22 0.98 26.15
CA PRO A 101 -10.57 1.30 25.69
C PRO A 101 -10.56 2.23 24.49
N CYS A 102 -11.20 1.81 23.39
CA CYS A 102 -11.38 2.59 22.17
C CYS A 102 -12.61 2.12 21.41
N ASP A 103 -13.12 2.94 20.52
CA ASP A 103 -14.28 2.62 19.67
C ASP A 103 -13.90 2.51 18.19
N THR A 104 -12.64 2.78 17.87
CA THR A 104 -12.10 2.74 16.51
C THR A 104 -10.62 2.33 16.53
N VAL A 105 -10.23 1.48 15.60
CA VAL A 105 -8.83 1.16 15.29
C VAL A 105 -8.54 1.56 13.87
N LEU A 106 -7.47 2.32 13.66
CA LEU A 106 -6.92 2.63 12.34
C LEU A 106 -5.66 1.80 12.11
N LEU A 107 -5.57 1.22 10.92
CA LEU A 107 -4.41 0.46 10.49
C LEU A 107 -3.54 1.33 9.57
N SER A 108 -2.28 1.52 9.95
CA SER A 108 -1.23 2.17 9.17
C SER A 108 -0.01 1.25 9.07
N ILE A 109 -0.26 0.02 8.64
CA ILE A 109 0.69 -1.10 8.65
C ILE A 109 1.26 -1.42 7.27
N GLY A 110 1.19 -0.47 6.34
CA GLY A 110 1.64 -0.61 4.96
C GLY A 110 0.53 -0.99 3.99
N LEU A 111 0.87 -0.96 2.73
CA LEU A 111 0.01 -1.31 1.62
C LEU A 111 0.42 -2.67 1.05
N ILE A 112 -0.53 -3.35 0.42
CA ILE A 112 -0.29 -4.59 -0.33
C ILE A 112 -0.66 -4.28 -1.80
N PRO A 113 0.21 -4.57 -2.76
CA PRO A 113 -0.11 -4.44 -4.18
C PRO A 113 -1.39 -5.18 -4.55
N GLU A 114 -2.35 -4.47 -5.18
CA GLU A 114 -3.62 -5.07 -5.59
C GLU A 114 -3.46 -5.75 -6.96
N ASN A 115 -3.48 -7.07 -6.98
CA ASN A 115 -3.16 -7.89 -8.13
C ASN A 115 -4.23 -8.93 -8.50
N GLU A 116 -5.49 -8.68 -8.17
CA GLU A 116 -6.57 -9.59 -8.58
C GLU A 116 -6.70 -9.68 -10.11
N LEU A 117 -6.59 -8.56 -10.82
CA LEU A 117 -6.62 -8.52 -12.28
C LEU A 117 -5.40 -9.21 -12.89
N SER A 118 -4.21 -8.95 -12.34
CA SER A 118 -2.97 -9.60 -12.77
C SER A 118 -3.06 -11.14 -12.65
N LYS A 119 -3.60 -11.63 -11.54
CA LYS A 119 -3.84 -13.07 -11.33
C LYS A 119 -4.83 -13.65 -12.33
N LYS A 120 -5.93 -12.94 -12.61
CA LYS A 120 -6.94 -13.36 -13.59
C LYS A 120 -6.38 -13.40 -15.01
N ALA A 121 -5.44 -12.51 -15.34
CA ALA A 121 -4.73 -12.50 -16.62
C ALA A 121 -3.61 -13.55 -16.71
N GLY A 122 -3.37 -14.34 -15.66
CA GLY A 122 -2.33 -15.36 -15.64
C GLY A 122 -0.91 -14.82 -15.46
N ILE A 123 -0.77 -13.59 -14.99
CA ILE A 123 0.53 -12.96 -14.78
C ILE A 123 1.19 -13.56 -13.53
N GLU A 124 2.47 -13.93 -13.65
CA GLU A 124 3.26 -14.39 -12.53
C GLU A 124 3.55 -13.28 -11.54
N LEU A 125 3.38 -13.56 -10.23
CA LEU A 125 3.69 -12.61 -9.17
C LEU A 125 5.04 -12.91 -8.51
N ASN A 126 5.70 -11.86 -8.06
CA ASN A 126 6.90 -11.96 -7.25
C ASN A 126 6.49 -12.25 -5.79
N PRO A 127 6.99 -13.33 -5.16
CA PRO A 127 6.59 -13.69 -3.80
C PRO A 127 7.08 -12.71 -2.73
N VAL A 128 8.06 -11.85 -3.04
CA VAL A 128 8.59 -10.86 -2.11
C VAL A 128 7.75 -9.58 -2.11
N THR A 129 7.45 -9.04 -3.31
CA THR A 129 6.70 -7.78 -3.44
C THR A 129 5.20 -8.00 -3.56
N ASN A 130 4.74 -9.20 -3.88
CA ASN A 130 3.37 -9.54 -4.27
C ASN A 130 2.87 -8.80 -5.53
N GLY A 131 3.74 -8.11 -6.25
CA GLY A 131 3.46 -7.49 -7.54
C GLY A 131 3.79 -8.39 -8.72
N PRO A 132 3.43 -8.02 -9.95
CA PRO A 132 3.82 -8.72 -11.16
C PRO A 132 5.34 -8.90 -11.25
N LYS A 133 5.79 -10.04 -11.77
CA LYS A 133 7.16 -10.15 -12.25
C LYS A 133 7.24 -9.41 -13.58
N VAL A 134 8.19 -8.52 -13.70
CA VAL A 134 8.45 -7.75 -14.92
C VAL A 134 9.91 -7.88 -15.33
N ASP A 135 10.18 -7.65 -16.58
CA ASP A 135 11.53 -7.47 -17.12
C ASP A 135 12.02 -6.02 -17.02
N ASN A 136 13.14 -5.70 -17.66
CA ASN A 136 13.72 -4.35 -17.65
C ASN A 136 12.90 -3.32 -18.42
N ALA A 137 11.97 -3.76 -19.28
CA ALA A 137 11.03 -2.91 -20.00
C ALA A 137 9.67 -2.82 -19.30
N LEU A 138 9.55 -3.30 -18.04
CA LEU A 138 8.32 -3.36 -17.26
C LEU A 138 7.21 -4.21 -17.89
N GLU A 139 7.57 -5.08 -18.88
CA GLU A 139 6.67 -6.08 -19.45
C GLU A 139 6.53 -7.26 -18.48
N THR A 140 5.30 -7.73 -18.31
CA THR A 140 4.98 -8.83 -17.40
C THR A 140 5.30 -10.20 -18.05
N SER A 141 5.05 -11.28 -17.29
CA SER A 141 5.12 -12.66 -17.85
C SER A 141 4.11 -12.92 -18.99
N VAL A 142 3.13 -12.05 -19.17
CA VAL A 142 2.17 -12.11 -20.28
C VAL A 142 2.47 -10.99 -21.26
N LYS A 143 2.85 -11.39 -22.48
CA LYS A 143 3.31 -10.48 -23.53
C LYS A 143 2.28 -9.38 -23.85
N GLY A 144 2.75 -8.14 -23.98
CA GLY A 144 1.94 -6.96 -24.26
C GLY A 144 1.23 -6.39 -23.03
N ILE A 145 1.47 -6.93 -21.82
CA ILE A 145 0.97 -6.38 -20.57
C ILE A 145 2.13 -5.84 -19.75
N PHE A 146 2.06 -4.56 -19.43
CA PHE A 146 3.07 -3.84 -18.65
C PHE A 146 2.52 -3.52 -17.26
N ALA A 147 3.39 -3.40 -16.26
CA ALA A 147 3.01 -3.07 -14.90
C ALA A 147 3.96 -2.05 -14.29
N CYS A 148 3.40 -1.02 -13.63
CA CYS A 148 4.14 0.02 -12.93
C CYS A 148 3.38 0.52 -11.71
N GLY A 149 4.05 1.29 -10.84
CA GLY A 149 3.46 1.89 -9.65
C GLY A 149 3.14 0.88 -8.55
N ASN A 150 2.19 1.22 -7.68
CA ASN A 150 1.89 0.43 -6.49
C ASN A 150 1.27 -0.95 -6.76
N VAL A 151 0.90 -1.26 -7.99
CA VAL A 151 0.53 -2.62 -8.39
C VAL A 151 1.75 -3.53 -8.52
N LEU A 152 2.90 -2.94 -8.92
CA LEU A 152 4.18 -3.65 -9.08
C LEU A 152 4.88 -3.81 -7.73
N HIS A 153 5.09 -2.72 -7.02
CA HIS A 153 5.54 -2.67 -5.63
C HIS A 153 5.15 -1.33 -5.00
N VAL A 154 5.08 -1.29 -3.67
CA VAL A 154 4.70 -0.06 -2.97
C VAL A 154 5.86 0.92 -2.95
N HIS A 155 5.62 2.13 -3.43
CA HIS A 155 6.58 3.23 -3.43
C HIS A 155 6.34 4.18 -2.27
N ASP A 156 7.41 4.78 -1.74
CA ASP A 156 7.33 5.78 -0.67
C ASP A 156 6.99 7.17 -1.22
N LEU A 157 7.40 7.48 -2.45
CA LEU A 157 7.28 8.79 -3.07
C LEU A 157 6.60 8.71 -4.44
N VAL A 158 5.69 9.64 -4.70
CA VAL A 158 4.98 9.75 -5.98
C VAL A 158 5.91 10.04 -7.16
N ASP A 159 7.04 10.72 -6.93
CA ASP A 159 8.03 11.02 -7.98
C ASP A 159 8.62 9.73 -8.58
N GLN A 160 8.84 8.70 -7.77
CA GLN A 160 9.29 7.38 -8.22
C GLN A 160 8.22 6.69 -9.06
N VAL A 161 6.96 6.76 -8.61
CA VAL A 161 5.81 6.23 -9.36
C VAL A 161 5.68 6.90 -10.73
N THR A 162 5.82 8.23 -10.77
CA THR A 162 5.70 9.00 -12.02
C THR A 162 6.76 8.56 -13.03
N LYS A 163 8.02 8.47 -12.59
CA LYS A 163 9.12 8.06 -13.47
C LYS A 163 8.93 6.64 -14.00
N GLU A 164 8.58 5.71 -13.12
CA GLU A 164 8.32 4.32 -13.52
C GLU A 164 7.15 4.23 -14.51
N ALA A 165 6.10 5.05 -14.33
CA ALA A 165 4.95 5.09 -15.22
C ALA A 165 5.30 5.69 -16.60
N GLU A 166 6.18 6.70 -16.66
CA GLU A 166 6.69 7.27 -17.90
C GLU A 166 7.50 6.22 -18.68
N ASP A 167 8.37 5.49 -18.00
CA ASP A 167 9.16 4.41 -18.60
C ASP A 167 8.25 3.30 -19.12
N ALA A 168 7.29 2.83 -18.32
CA ALA A 168 6.32 1.80 -18.74
C ALA A 168 5.47 2.24 -19.94
N GLY A 169 5.04 3.51 -19.95
CA GLY A 169 4.29 4.08 -21.08
C GLY A 169 5.10 4.12 -22.36
N THR A 170 6.38 4.45 -22.26
CA THR A 170 7.32 4.46 -23.40
C THR A 170 7.49 3.06 -23.98
N TYR A 171 7.82 2.08 -23.15
CA TYR A 171 7.99 0.68 -23.59
C TYR A 171 6.70 0.08 -24.16
N ALA A 172 5.56 0.38 -23.56
CA ALA A 172 4.27 -0.07 -24.09
C ALA A 172 3.96 0.53 -25.48
N ALA A 173 4.32 1.81 -25.70
CA ALA A 173 4.15 2.46 -27.00
C ALA A 173 5.07 1.88 -28.06
N GLU A 174 6.34 1.60 -27.71
CA GLU A 174 7.31 0.94 -28.59
C GLU A 174 6.80 -0.45 -29.00
N TYR A 175 6.37 -1.26 -28.05
CA TYR A 175 5.79 -2.58 -28.31
C TYR A 175 4.56 -2.49 -29.23
N ALA A 176 3.66 -1.56 -29.00
CA ALA A 176 2.49 -1.38 -29.84
C ALA A 176 2.86 -1.00 -31.27
N ALA A 177 3.89 -0.16 -31.48
CA ALA A 177 4.40 0.21 -32.79
C ALA A 177 5.03 -1.01 -33.52
N GLU A 178 5.80 -1.83 -32.81
CA GLU A 178 6.38 -3.06 -33.37
C GLU A 178 5.27 -4.05 -33.79
N CYS A 179 4.25 -4.24 -32.98
CA CYS A 179 3.12 -5.09 -33.31
C CYS A 179 2.35 -4.58 -34.56
N ALA A 180 2.14 -3.26 -34.67
CA ALA A 180 1.48 -2.67 -35.82
C ALA A 180 2.31 -2.84 -37.12
N ALA A 181 3.64 -2.66 -37.04
CA ALA A 181 4.54 -2.88 -38.17
C ALA A 181 4.54 -4.35 -38.64
N ALA A 182 4.57 -5.29 -37.69
CA ALA A 182 4.51 -6.71 -38.01
C ALA A 182 3.19 -7.12 -38.70
N GLN A 183 2.05 -6.60 -38.23
CA GLN A 183 0.75 -6.84 -38.86
C GLN A 183 0.66 -6.27 -40.28
N GLN A 184 1.26 -5.10 -40.53
CA GLN A 184 1.32 -4.51 -41.88
C GLN A 184 2.21 -5.33 -42.82
N ALA A 185 3.33 -5.86 -42.33
CA ALA A 185 4.21 -6.73 -43.12
C ALA A 185 3.52 -8.03 -43.49
N ASP A 186 2.81 -8.68 -42.58
CA ASP A 186 2.06 -9.90 -42.82
C ASP A 186 0.92 -9.69 -43.84
N ALA A 187 0.23 -8.56 -43.75
CA ALA A 187 -0.82 -8.17 -44.68
C ALA A 187 -0.28 -7.91 -46.10
N ALA A 188 0.90 -7.31 -46.21
CA ALA A 188 1.56 -7.09 -47.52
C ALA A 188 1.97 -8.41 -48.18
N VAL A 189 2.52 -9.36 -47.42
CA VAL A 189 2.91 -10.69 -47.94
C VAL A 189 1.68 -11.47 -48.40
N SER A 190 0.55 -11.39 -47.73
CA SER A 190 -0.67 -12.09 -48.13
C SER A 190 -1.29 -11.52 -49.43
N THR A 191 -1.19 -10.22 -49.65
CA THR A 191 -1.65 -9.62 -50.93
C THR A 191 -0.76 -9.96 -52.12
N ASP A 192 0.55 -10.08 -51.93
CA ASP A 192 1.48 -10.48 -53.01
C ASP A 192 1.32 -11.96 -53.43
N VAL A 193 0.91 -12.83 -52.51
CA VAL A 193 0.64 -14.24 -52.76
C VAL A 193 -0.67 -14.42 -53.56
N GLU A 194 -1.72 -13.63 -53.28
CA GLU A 194 -2.99 -13.65 -54.05
C GLU A 194 -2.80 -13.14 -55.46
N THR A 195 -2.02 -12.06 -55.67
CA THR A 195 -1.73 -11.51 -57.03
C THR A 195 -0.81 -12.37 -57.85
N ALA A 196 -0.04 -13.30 -57.29
CA ALA A 196 0.81 -14.23 -58.03
C ALA A 196 0.11 -15.53 -58.40
N ALA A 197 -1.10 -15.76 -57.97
CA ALA A 197 -1.90 -16.96 -58.22
C ALA A 197 -3.00 -16.76 -59.29
N GLU A 198 -3.15 -15.56 -59.83
CA GLU A 198 -3.94 -15.20 -61.03
C GLU A 198 -3.03 -15.14 -62.28
#